data_b83bafe6afdf81281ce1b3eee3f60eae
#
_entry.id   b83bafe6afdf81281ce1b3eee3f60eae
#
_cell.length_a   1.000
_cell.length_b   1.000
_cell.length_c   1.000
_cell.angle_alpha   90.00
_cell.angle_beta   90.00
_cell.angle_gamma   90.00
#
_symmetry.space_group_name_H-M   'P 1'
#
loop_
_entity.id
_entity.type
_entity.pdbx_description
1 polymer ?
#
loop_
_entity_poly.entity_id
_entity_poly.type
_entity_poly.pdbx_seq_one_letter_code
_entity_poly.pdbx_strand_id
1 'polypeptide(L)'
;ALKPLLEDPDIPKYTHNGKYEINVFRNYDIQLNGIAFDTMIAAHLVYPLDSVGLKALANRHFGIEMTSYEAVAGKGKLQVGFHEIDIEEAAQYAAADADFTRRLTDLLKPKIEDSFSDLFYSIELPLQEILANMEYEGVCINEEYLKTLHDSFSKEIVALESEVYTLAGVSFNLGSPKQLSEVLFDKLGLPPGKKTKTGYSTDSSVLEKLAKEYEVAEKITRYRGFAKLLSTYVHALPKLVSLQSKKIHT
;
A
#
# COMPACT_ATOMS: atom_id res chain seq x y z
N ALA A 1 -32.01 1.03 11.00
CA ALA A 1 -32.21 0.36 12.30
C ALA A 1 -30.93 0.37 13.17
N LEU A 2 -29.70 0.25 12.57
CA LEU A 2 -28.45 0.18 13.32
C LEU A 2 -27.83 1.55 13.64
N LYS A 3 -28.22 2.63 12.94
CA LYS A 3 -27.62 3.96 13.10
C LYS A 3 -27.55 4.44 14.55
N PRO A 4 -28.61 4.37 15.38
CA PRO A 4 -28.53 4.81 16.77
C PRO A 4 -27.50 4.05 17.61
N LEU A 5 -27.31 2.74 17.36
CA LEU A 5 -26.32 1.93 18.05
C LEU A 5 -24.90 2.28 17.64
N LEU A 6 -24.69 2.61 16.35
CA LEU A 6 -23.38 2.97 15.81
C LEU A 6 -22.95 4.37 16.24
N GLU A 7 -23.90 5.29 16.38
CA GLU A 7 -23.64 6.69 16.76
C GLU A 7 -23.57 6.91 18.28
N ASP A 8 -24.04 5.96 19.09
CA ASP A 8 -24.01 6.08 20.55
C ASP A 8 -22.57 5.89 21.08
N PRO A 9 -21.95 6.91 21.69
CA PRO A 9 -20.58 6.79 22.20
C PRO A 9 -20.50 5.89 23.46
N ASP A 10 -21.59 5.66 24.17
CA ASP A 10 -21.62 4.84 25.40
C ASP A 10 -21.69 3.33 25.08
N ILE A 11 -22.00 2.97 23.85
CA ILE A 11 -21.97 1.58 23.38
C ILE A 11 -20.57 1.28 22.82
N PRO A 12 -19.74 0.44 23.48
CA PRO A 12 -18.39 0.14 22.99
C PRO A 12 -18.42 -0.67 21.70
N LYS A 13 -17.62 -0.24 20.71
CA LYS A 13 -17.40 -0.96 19.47
C LYS A 13 -15.98 -1.51 19.44
N TYR A 14 -15.84 -2.71 18.91
CA TYR A 14 -14.55 -3.36 18.66
C TYR A 14 -14.35 -3.50 17.16
N THR A 15 -13.20 -3.06 16.68
CA THR A 15 -12.92 -2.98 15.25
C THR A 15 -11.64 -3.74 14.89
N HIS A 16 -11.47 -3.97 13.60
CA HIS A 16 -10.21 -4.41 13.01
C HIS A 16 -9.91 -3.53 11.79
N ASN A 17 -9.10 -2.49 11.94
CA ASN A 17 -8.92 -1.39 11.01
C ASN A 17 -10.12 -0.42 11.00
N GLY A 18 -10.57 0.00 12.18
CA GLY A 18 -11.75 0.85 12.36
C GLY A 18 -11.75 2.17 11.58
N LYS A 19 -10.59 2.61 11.13
CA LYS A 19 -10.46 3.72 10.18
C LYS A 19 -11.26 3.45 8.88
N TYR A 20 -11.25 2.21 8.40
CA TYR A 20 -12.02 1.79 7.24
C TYR A 20 -13.53 1.86 7.53
N GLU A 21 -13.98 1.32 8.65
CA GLU A 21 -15.40 1.37 9.06
C GLU A 21 -15.88 2.81 9.24
N ILE A 22 -15.08 3.69 9.86
CA ILE A 22 -15.42 5.11 10.00
C ILE A 22 -15.72 5.73 8.63
N ASN A 23 -14.85 5.52 7.65
CA ASN A 23 -15.01 6.10 6.32
C ASN A 23 -16.16 5.45 5.54
N VAL A 24 -16.37 4.15 5.66
CA VAL A 24 -17.52 3.46 5.04
C VAL A 24 -18.83 3.98 5.58
N PHE A 25 -18.98 4.09 6.91
CA PHE A 25 -20.23 4.56 7.51
C PHE A 25 -20.53 6.03 7.20
N ARG A 26 -19.50 6.88 7.06
CA ARG A 26 -19.67 8.29 6.62
C ARG A 26 -20.35 8.41 5.26
N ASN A 27 -20.11 7.49 4.35
CA ASN A 27 -20.77 7.50 3.04
C ASN A 27 -22.29 7.25 3.12
N TYR A 28 -22.78 6.80 4.30
CA TYR A 28 -24.17 6.57 4.59
C TYR A 28 -24.73 7.54 5.65
N ASP A 29 -24.05 8.67 5.87
CA ASP A 29 -24.40 9.67 6.89
C ASP A 29 -24.51 9.06 8.31
N ILE A 30 -23.64 8.11 8.63
CA ILE A 30 -23.53 7.48 9.95
C ILE A 30 -22.17 7.85 10.55
N GLN A 31 -22.20 8.43 11.76
CA GLN A 31 -21.00 8.71 12.53
C GLN A 31 -20.70 7.54 13.47
N LEU A 32 -19.64 6.80 13.22
CA LEU A 32 -19.22 5.70 14.08
C LEU A 32 -18.52 6.27 15.33
N ASN A 33 -19.18 6.17 16.49
CA ASN A 33 -18.67 6.64 17.77
C ASN A 33 -18.42 5.46 18.73
N GLY A 34 -17.62 5.69 19.79
CA GLY A 34 -17.42 4.71 20.84
C GLY A 34 -16.54 3.53 20.43
N ILE A 35 -15.57 3.71 19.53
CA ILE A 35 -14.56 2.68 19.27
C ILE A 35 -13.71 2.54 20.53
N ALA A 36 -13.87 1.41 21.21
CA ALA A 36 -13.20 1.12 22.48
C ALA A 36 -11.92 0.29 22.30
N PHE A 37 -11.78 -0.40 21.18
CA PHE A 37 -10.60 -1.22 20.89
C PHE A 37 -10.49 -1.51 19.38
N ASP A 38 -9.27 -1.49 18.87
CA ASP A 38 -8.95 -1.92 17.50
C ASP A 38 -7.90 -3.03 17.53
N THR A 39 -8.28 -4.19 17.02
CA THR A 39 -7.43 -5.39 17.09
C THR A 39 -6.25 -5.36 16.12
N MET A 40 -6.32 -4.59 15.03
CA MET A 40 -5.17 -4.41 14.13
C MET A 40 -4.10 -3.54 14.79
N ILE A 41 -4.49 -2.42 15.40
CA ILE A 41 -3.58 -1.55 16.15
C ILE A 41 -2.96 -2.30 17.32
N ALA A 42 -3.79 -3.01 18.11
CA ALA A 42 -3.32 -3.80 19.23
C ALA A 42 -2.31 -4.89 18.79
N ALA A 43 -2.61 -5.60 17.70
CA ALA A 43 -1.70 -6.61 17.16
C ALA A 43 -0.38 -5.99 16.67
N HIS A 44 -0.41 -4.80 16.08
CA HIS A 44 0.80 -4.10 15.64
C HIS A 44 1.73 -3.75 16.82
N LEU A 45 1.17 -3.34 17.95
CA LEU A 45 1.96 -3.04 19.15
C LEU A 45 2.53 -4.31 19.79
N VAL A 46 1.72 -5.37 19.89
CA VAL A 46 2.13 -6.62 20.54
C VAL A 46 3.05 -7.47 19.67
N TYR A 47 2.87 -7.42 18.34
CA TYR A 47 3.58 -8.26 17.36
C TYR A 47 4.09 -7.42 16.16
N PRO A 48 5.00 -6.47 16.36
CA PRO A 48 5.39 -5.48 15.37
C PRO A 48 6.05 -6.03 14.10
N LEU A 49 6.55 -7.27 14.14
CA LEU A 49 7.23 -7.92 13.00
C LEU A 49 6.32 -8.89 12.24
N ASP A 50 5.09 -9.07 12.69
CA ASP A 50 4.17 -10.05 12.13
C ASP A 50 3.08 -9.42 11.26
N SER A 51 2.41 -10.25 10.46
CA SER A 51 1.21 -9.81 9.75
C SER A 51 0.07 -9.55 10.74
N VAL A 52 -0.51 -8.36 10.67
CA VAL A 52 -1.59 -7.91 11.56
C VAL A 52 -2.99 -8.03 10.93
N GLY A 53 -3.10 -8.55 9.71
CA GLY A 53 -4.41 -8.77 9.08
C GLY A 53 -5.24 -9.82 9.80
N LEU A 54 -6.56 -9.62 9.85
CA LEU A 54 -7.51 -10.43 10.60
C LEU A 54 -7.36 -11.94 10.37
N LYS A 55 -7.25 -12.35 9.10
CA LYS A 55 -7.11 -13.77 8.72
C LYS A 55 -5.79 -14.38 9.15
N ALA A 56 -4.70 -13.60 9.08
CA ALA A 56 -3.39 -14.04 9.55
C ALA A 56 -3.39 -14.22 11.08
N LEU A 57 -4.02 -13.30 11.80
CA LEU A 57 -4.16 -13.38 13.27
C LEU A 57 -5.08 -14.54 13.68
N ALA A 58 -6.20 -14.75 12.97
CA ALA A 58 -7.09 -15.87 13.24
C ALA A 58 -6.39 -17.22 13.05
N ASN A 59 -5.66 -17.39 11.96
CA ASN A 59 -4.88 -18.60 11.71
C ASN A 59 -3.80 -18.79 12.79
N ARG A 60 -3.03 -17.76 13.09
CA ARG A 60 -1.93 -17.83 14.06
C ARG A 60 -2.38 -18.17 15.47
N HIS A 61 -3.45 -17.54 15.96
CA HIS A 61 -3.85 -17.63 17.36
C HIS A 61 -4.92 -18.68 17.64
N PHE A 62 -5.72 -19.03 16.64
CA PHE A 62 -6.83 -19.97 16.80
C PHE A 62 -6.71 -21.20 15.90
N GLY A 63 -5.72 -21.23 14.97
CA GLY A 63 -5.58 -22.33 13.99
C GLY A 63 -6.71 -22.39 12.96
N ILE A 64 -7.44 -21.29 12.76
CA ILE A 64 -8.60 -21.22 11.86
C ILE A 64 -8.21 -20.51 10.57
N GLU A 65 -8.43 -21.19 9.46
CA GLU A 65 -8.31 -20.60 8.13
C GLU A 65 -9.63 -19.95 7.72
N MET A 66 -9.68 -18.62 7.79
CA MET A 66 -10.86 -17.85 7.42
C MET A 66 -11.00 -17.74 5.90
N THR A 67 -12.22 -17.76 5.39
CA THR A 67 -12.53 -17.55 3.96
C THR A 67 -11.97 -16.21 3.48
N SER A 68 -11.25 -16.21 2.36
CA SER A 68 -10.72 -14.97 1.78
C SER A 68 -11.80 -14.19 1.01
N TYR A 69 -11.63 -12.87 0.86
CA TYR A 69 -12.52 -12.08 0.01
C TYR A 69 -12.53 -12.59 -1.44
N GLU A 70 -11.36 -12.98 -1.95
CA GLU A 70 -11.25 -13.56 -3.29
C GLU A 70 -11.99 -14.89 -3.46
N ALA A 71 -12.20 -15.65 -2.37
CA ALA A 71 -12.94 -16.91 -2.42
C ALA A 71 -14.44 -16.67 -2.59
N VAL A 72 -14.98 -15.59 -1.99
CA VAL A 72 -16.42 -15.25 -2.08
C VAL A 72 -16.72 -14.30 -3.24
N ALA A 73 -15.85 -13.37 -3.56
CA ALA A 73 -16.08 -12.34 -4.58
C ALA A 73 -15.41 -12.65 -5.94
N GLY A 74 -14.58 -13.71 -6.03
CA GLY A 74 -13.79 -13.99 -7.22
C GLY A 74 -12.49 -13.19 -7.27
N LYS A 75 -11.66 -13.42 -8.31
CA LYS A 75 -10.32 -12.85 -8.46
C LYS A 75 -10.11 -12.15 -9.80
N GLY A 76 -9.41 -11.04 -9.78
CA GLY A 76 -9.00 -10.31 -10.98
C GLY A 76 -10.18 -9.82 -11.80
N LYS A 77 -10.25 -10.16 -13.09
CA LYS A 77 -11.34 -9.72 -13.99
C LYS A 77 -12.70 -10.37 -13.72
N LEU A 78 -12.72 -11.44 -12.94
CA LEU A 78 -13.94 -12.16 -12.56
C LEU A 78 -14.44 -11.75 -11.17
N GLN A 79 -13.79 -10.79 -10.53
CA GLN A 79 -14.18 -10.29 -9.22
C GLN A 79 -15.45 -9.46 -9.35
N VAL A 80 -16.46 -9.84 -8.55
CA VAL A 80 -17.75 -9.14 -8.45
C VAL A 80 -17.77 -8.22 -7.23
N GLY A 81 -18.69 -7.27 -7.21
CA GLY A 81 -18.93 -6.42 -6.04
C GLY A 81 -19.55 -7.24 -4.89
N PHE A 82 -19.28 -6.84 -3.64
CA PHE A 82 -19.83 -7.55 -2.48
C PHE A 82 -21.37 -7.61 -2.45
N HIS A 83 -22.04 -6.62 -3.06
CA HIS A 83 -23.48 -6.56 -3.21
C HIS A 83 -24.06 -7.58 -4.23
N GLU A 84 -23.21 -8.21 -5.03
CA GLU A 84 -23.58 -9.24 -6.01
C GLU A 84 -23.42 -10.67 -5.46
N ILE A 85 -22.79 -10.80 -4.25
CA ILE A 85 -22.60 -12.09 -3.59
C ILE A 85 -23.91 -12.54 -2.95
N ASP A 86 -24.15 -13.85 -2.93
CA ASP A 86 -25.30 -14.43 -2.22
C ASP A 86 -25.33 -13.99 -0.76
N ILE A 87 -26.53 -13.65 -0.25
CA ILE A 87 -26.70 -13.08 1.10
C ILE A 87 -26.23 -14.05 2.18
N GLU A 88 -26.45 -15.35 2.03
CA GLU A 88 -26.04 -16.33 3.05
C GLU A 88 -24.51 -16.44 3.09
N GLU A 89 -23.85 -16.44 1.93
CA GLU A 89 -22.41 -16.49 1.83
C GLU A 89 -21.78 -15.18 2.35
N ALA A 90 -22.32 -14.03 1.95
CA ALA A 90 -21.89 -12.72 2.45
C ALA A 90 -22.08 -12.59 3.97
N ALA A 91 -23.19 -13.09 4.52
CA ALA A 91 -23.47 -13.09 5.95
C ALA A 91 -22.49 -13.97 6.73
N GLN A 92 -22.18 -15.17 6.23
CA GLN A 92 -21.18 -16.04 6.86
C GLN A 92 -19.80 -15.41 6.87
N TYR A 93 -19.40 -14.78 5.76
CA TYR A 93 -18.14 -14.05 5.66
C TYR A 93 -18.05 -12.90 6.67
N ALA A 94 -19.06 -12.02 6.70
CA ALA A 94 -19.08 -10.86 7.58
C ALA A 94 -19.21 -11.25 9.06
N ALA A 95 -20.00 -12.28 9.38
CA ALA A 95 -20.13 -12.78 10.74
C ALA A 95 -18.81 -13.39 11.27
N ALA A 96 -18.06 -14.07 10.42
CA ALA A 96 -16.75 -14.58 10.78
C ALA A 96 -15.78 -13.44 11.09
N ASP A 97 -15.75 -12.36 10.27
CA ASP A 97 -14.89 -11.21 10.53
C ASP A 97 -15.23 -10.54 11.87
N ALA A 98 -16.52 -10.40 12.21
CA ALA A 98 -16.97 -9.85 13.49
C ALA A 98 -16.62 -10.76 14.68
N ASP A 99 -16.84 -12.08 14.58
CA ASP A 99 -16.53 -13.04 15.65
C ASP A 99 -15.03 -13.09 15.96
N PHE A 100 -14.19 -13.15 14.92
CA PHE A 100 -12.74 -13.17 15.12
C PHE A 100 -12.21 -11.84 15.62
N THR A 101 -12.77 -10.71 15.22
CA THR A 101 -12.44 -9.41 15.81
C THR A 101 -12.72 -9.40 17.31
N ARG A 102 -13.86 -9.93 17.74
CA ARG A 102 -14.19 -10.05 19.16
C ARG A 102 -13.23 -10.97 19.90
N ARG A 103 -12.95 -12.18 19.37
CA ARG A 103 -12.02 -13.12 20.00
C ARG A 103 -10.61 -12.57 20.11
N LEU A 104 -10.15 -11.83 19.10
CA LEU A 104 -8.86 -11.13 19.13
C LEU A 104 -8.84 -10.01 20.16
N THR A 105 -9.96 -9.31 20.36
CA THR A 105 -10.07 -8.33 21.46
C THR A 105 -9.86 -9.00 22.81
N ASP A 106 -10.55 -10.10 23.08
CA ASP A 106 -10.40 -10.86 24.34
C ASP A 106 -8.94 -11.35 24.56
N LEU A 107 -8.24 -11.69 23.47
CA LEU A 107 -6.84 -12.15 23.51
C LEU A 107 -5.83 -11.01 23.70
N LEU A 108 -6.03 -9.88 23.01
CA LEU A 108 -5.04 -8.80 22.93
C LEU A 108 -5.22 -7.76 24.02
N LYS A 109 -6.44 -7.52 24.47
CA LYS A 109 -6.75 -6.50 25.48
C LYS A 109 -5.92 -6.63 26.76
N PRO A 110 -5.79 -7.82 27.39
CA PRO A 110 -4.95 -7.96 28.57
C PRO A 110 -3.47 -7.62 28.33
N LYS A 111 -2.94 -7.91 27.13
CA LYS A 111 -1.55 -7.60 26.74
C LYS A 111 -1.34 -6.10 26.55
N ILE A 112 -2.33 -5.41 25.99
CA ILE A 112 -2.31 -3.95 25.85
C ILE A 112 -2.38 -3.30 27.22
N GLU A 113 -3.29 -3.73 28.10
CA GLU A 113 -3.46 -3.17 29.44
C GLU A 113 -2.21 -3.36 30.30
N ASP A 114 -1.48 -4.47 30.15
CA ASP A 114 -0.25 -4.76 30.87
C ASP A 114 0.94 -3.90 30.42
N SER A 115 1.14 -3.74 29.11
CA SER A 115 2.42 -3.22 28.58
C SER A 115 2.32 -1.99 27.71
N PHE A 116 1.14 -1.66 27.16
CA PHE A 116 0.97 -0.61 26.13
C PHE A 116 -0.21 0.32 26.37
N SER A 117 -0.79 0.33 27.58
CA SER A 117 -2.05 1.02 27.88
C SER A 117 -2.04 2.50 27.46
N ASP A 118 -1.04 3.27 27.92
CA ASP A 118 -0.95 4.70 27.59
C ASP A 118 -0.76 4.94 26.11
N LEU A 119 0.11 4.19 25.46
CA LEU A 119 0.37 4.32 24.02
C LEU A 119 -0.89 4.00 23.23
N PHE A 120 -1.56 2.90 23.56
CA PHE A 120 -2.73 2.44 22.83
C PHE A 120 -3.92 3.40 23.00
N TYR A 121 -4.32 3.69 24.23
CA TYR A 121 -5.55 4.45 24.50
C TYR A 121 -5.38 5.97 24.35
N SER A 122 -4.16 6.50 24.60
CA SER A 122 -3.94 7.94 24.56
C SER A 122 -3.38 8.45 23.24
N ILE A 123 -2.81 7.58 22.42
CA ILE A 123 -2.16 7.96 21.15
C ILE A 123 -2.76 7.19 19.96
N GLU A 124 -2.58 5.87 19.92
CA GLU A 124 -2.85 5.08 18.72
C GLU A 124 -4.34 4.99 18.39
N LEU A 125 -5.18 4.74 19.37
CA LEU A 125 -6.63 4.63 19.15
C LEU A 125 -7.27 5.98 18.75
N PRO A 126 -6.97 7.12 19.41
CA PRO A 126 -7.44 8.43 18.95
C PRO A 126 -6.88 8.86 17.59
N LEU A 127 -5.64 8.47 17.26
CA LEU A 127 -5.02 8.77 15.97
C LEU A 127 -5.80 8.13 14.81
N GLN A 128 -6.47 7.00 15.04
CA GLN A 128 -7.30 6.33 14.04
C GLN A 128 -8.36 7.24 13.45
N GLU A 129 -9.06 8.02 14.28
CA GLU A 129 -10.09 8.98 13.83
C GLU A 129 -9.47 10.14 13.04
N ILE A 130 -8.31 10.63 13.48
CA ILE A 130 -7.58 11.70 12.77
C ILE A 130 -7.17 11.21 11.37
N LEU A 131 -6.64 10.01 11.27
CA LEU A 131 -6.26 9.42 9.99
C LEU A 131 -7.49 9.17 9.09
N ALA A 132 -8.60 8.69 9.65
CA ALA A 132 -9.85 8.55 8.91
C ALA A 132 -10.34 9.90 8.36
N ASN A 133 -10.24 10.98 9.15
CA ASN A 133 -10.57 12.33 8.70
C ASN A 133 -9.66 12.79 7.56
N MET A 134 -8.35 12.57 7.66
CA MET A 134 -7.40 12.93 6.60
C MET A 134 -7.69 12.19 5.29
N GLU A 135 -8.00 10.90 5.35
CA GLU A 135 -8.36 10.10 4.17
C GLU A 135 -9.69 10.54 3.56
N TYR A 136 -10.68 10.84 4.40
CA TYR A 136 -11.98 11.33 3.96
C TYR A 136 -11.87 12.72 3.30
N GLU A 137 -11.12 13.63 3.90
CA GLU A 137 -10.87 14.95 3.32
C GLU A 137 -10.09 14.90 2.01
N GLY A 138 -9.14 13.97 1.90
CA GLY A 138 -8.30 13.79 0.73
C GLY A 138 -7.33 14.94 0.47
N VAL A 139 -6.48 14.77 -0.53
CA VAL A 139 -5.39 15.69 -0.90
C VAL A 139 -5.60 16.26 -2.29
N CYS A 140 -5.52 17.59 -2.43
CA CYS A 140 -5.51 18.25 -3.72
C CYS A 140 -4.15 18.09 -4.41
N ILE A 141 -4.16 17.86 -5.72
CA ILE A 141 -2.95 17.90 -6.54
C ILE A 141 -3.05 19.03 -7.57
N ASN A 142 -1.90 19.57 -7.95
CA ASN A 142 -1.80 20.53 -9.03
C ASN A 142 -1.55 19.79 -10.35
N GLU A 143 -2.61 19.50 -11.10
CA GLU A 143 -2.53 18.76 -12.36
C GLU A 143 -1.75 19.52 -13.44
N GLU A 144 -1.81 20.86 -13.48
CA GLU A 144 -1.04 21.65 -14.44
C GLU A 144 0.46 21.56 -14.17
N TYR A 145 0.85 21.59 -12.90
CA TYR A 145 2.24 21.38 -12.52
C TYR A 145 2.72 19.97 -12.86
N LEU A 146 1.87 18.96 -12.67
CA LEU A 146 2.22 17.58 -13.06
C LEU A 146 2.40 17.45 -14.59
N LYS A 147 1.62 18.17 -15.41
CA LYS A 147 1.86 18.24 -16.86
C LYS A 147 3.21 18.87 -17.20
N THR A 148 3.57 19.94 -16.50
CA THR A 148 4.89 20.57 -16.67
C THR A 148 6.03 19.61 -16.31
N LEU A 149 5.88 18.85 -15.21
CA LEU A 149 6.83 17.81 -14.82
C LEU A 149 6.90 16.68 -15.84
N HIS A 150 5.75 16.27 -16.39
CA HIS A 150 5.67 15.27 -17.46
C HIS A 150 6.56 15.66 -18.65
N ASP A 151 6.38 16.87 -19.14
CA ASP A 151 7.09 17.35 -20.33
C ASP A 151 8.61 17.50 -20.05
N SER A 152 8.96 17.98 -18.86
CA SER A 152 10.35 18.09 -18.43
C SER A 152 11.02 16.71 -18.29
N PHE A 153 10.40 15.79 -17.54
CA PHE A 153 10.97 14.46 -17.32
C PHE A 153 11.03 13.63 -18.60
N SER A 154 10.04 13.78 -19.49
CA SER A 154 10.06 13.09 -20.80
C SER A 154 11.24 13.53 -21.65
N LYS A 155 11.57 14.83 -21.67
CA LYS A 155 12.75 15.35 -22.37
C LYS A 155 14.06 14.82 -21.79
N GLU A 156 14.18 14.81 -20.46
CA GLU A 156 15.34 14.26 -19.76
C GLU A 156 15.52 12.76 -20.03
N ILE A 157 14.43 11.99 -20.02
CA ILE A 157 14.44 10.55 -20.32
C ILE A 157 14.97 10.31 -21.73
N VAL A 158 14.47 11.02 -22.74
CA VAL A 158 14.91 10.87 -24.13
C VAL A 158 16.39 11.27 -24.30
N ALA A 159 16.82 12.34 -23.67
CA ALA A 159 18.21 12.77 -23.70
C ALA A 159 19.13 11.72 -23.05
N LEU A 160 18.81 11.25 -21.85
CA LEU A 160 19.58 10.24 -21.13
C LEU A 160 19.63 8.90 -21.88
N GLU A 161 18.52 8.50 -22.49
CA GLU A 161 18.47 7.29 -23.33
C GLU A 161 19.44 7.39 -24.51
N SER A 162 19.46 8.51 -25.22
CA SER A 162 20.39 8.76 -26.32
C SER A 162 21.87 8.74 -25.85
N GLU A 163 22.16 9.39 -24.72
CA GLU A 163 23.50 9.40 -24.14
C GLU A 163 23.95 7.98 -23.75
N VAL A 164 23.07 7.19 -23.11
CA VAL A 164 23.37 5.80 -22.75
C VAL A 164 23.64 4.94 -23.98
N TYR A 165 22.84 5.10 -25.05
CA TYR A 165 23.08 4.35 -26.30
C TYR A 165 24.41 4.73 -26.95
N THR A 166 24.77 5.99 -26.90
CA THR A 166 26.06 6.47 -27.40
C THR A 166 27.22 5.83 -26.62
N LEU A 167 27.16 5.86 -25.29
CA LEU A 167 28.17 5.28 -24.41
C LEU A 167 28.24 3.74 -24.55
N ALA A 168 27.10 3.08 -24.71
CA ALA A 168 27.01 1.63 -24.84
C ALA A 168 27.34 1.12 -26.26
N GLY A 169 27.29 2.00 -27.27
CA GLY A 169 27.46 1.63 -28.70
C GLY A 169 26.36 0.68 -29.20
N VAL A 170 25.20 0.67 -28.57
CA VAL A 170 24.03 -0.18 -28.92
C VAL A 170 22.75 0.37 -28.28
N SER A 171 21.65 0.26 -29.02
CA SER A 171 20.31 0.54 -28.49
C SER A 171 19.72 -0.71 -27.82
N PHE A 172 19.09 -0.54 -26.67
CA PHE A 172 18.45 -1.62 -25.90
C PHE A 172 17.38 -1.05 -24.96
N ASN A 173 16.55 -1.90 -24.38
CA ASN A 173 15.53 -1.44 -23.44
C ASN A 173 16.14 -1.23 -22.04
N LEU A 174 16.33 0.05 -21.64
CA LEU A 174 16.86 0.44 -20.33
C LEU A 174 15.94 0.00 -19.17
N GLY A 175 14.65 -0.19 -19.43
CA GLY A 175 13.69 -0.73 -18.48
C GLY A 175 13.77 -2.24 -18.28
N SER A 176 14.55 -2.96 -19.13
CA SER A 176 14.74 -4.42 -19.01
C SER A 176 15.97 -4.75 -18.19
N PRO A 177 15.84 -5.31 -16.97
CA PRO A 177 17.00 -5.69 -16.15
C PRO A 177 17.94 -6.69 -16.85
N LYS A 178 17.36 -7.58 -17.69
CA LYS A 178 18.13 -8.57 -18.43
C LYS A 178 19.03 -7.91 -19.48
N GLN A 179 18.45 -7.09 -20.37
CA GLN A 179 19.23 -6.41 -21.41
C GLN A 179 20.26 -5.46 -20.82
N LEU A 180 19.90 -4.78 -19.73
CA LEU A 180 20.82 -3.91 -19.03
C LEU A 180 22.00 -4.67 -18.43
N SER A 181 21.76 -5.84 -17.84
CA SER A 181 22.82 -6.71 -17.33
C SER A 181 23.78 -7.16 -18.45
N GLU A 182 23.24 -7.63 -19.58
CA GLU A 182 24.01 -8.03 -20.75
C GLU A 182 24.88 -6.89 -21.29
N VAL A 183 24.32 -5.68 -21.40
CA VAL A 183 25.08 -4.52 -21.90
C VAL A 183 26.17 -4.07 -20.94
N LEU A 184 25.84 -3.92 -19.65
CA LEU A 184 26.81 -3.41 -18.67
C LEU A 184 27.96 -4.39 -18.41
N PHE A 185 27.65 -5.67 -18.21
CA PHE A 185 28.62 -6.64 -17.73
C PHE A 185 29.26 -7.44 -18.84
N ASP A 186 28.49 -7.88 -19.84
CA ASP A 186 29.03 -8.74 -20.91
C ASP A 186 29.61 -7.90 -22.05
N LYS A 187 28.99 -6.76 -22.44
CA LYS A 187 29.46 -5.94 -23.56
C LYS A 187 30.48 -4.89 -23.13
N LEU A 188 30.15 -4.09 -22.08
CA LEU A 188 31.03 -3.01 -21.62
C LEU A 188 32.09 -3.47 -20.59
N GLY A 189 31.98 -4.72 -20.08
CA GLY A 189 32.94 -5.30 -19.17
C GLY A 189 33.01 -4.64 -17.79
N LEU A 190 31.95 -3.97 -17.34
CA LEU A 190 31.93 -3.41 -16.01
C LEU A 190 32.00 -4.52 -14.94
N PRO A 191 32.60 -4.24 -13.77
CA PRO A 191 32.72 -5.23 -12.71
C PRO A 191 31.31 -5.64 -12.21
N PRO A 192 30.94 -6.93 -12.33
CA PRO A 192 29.64 -7.37 -11.91
C PRO A 192 29.53 -7.42 -10.38
N GLY A 193 28.36 -7.07 -9.86
CA GLY A 193 28.02 -7.21 -8.46
C GLY A 193 27.40 -8.57 -8.12
N LYS A 194 26.31 -8.56 -7.36
CA LYS A 194 25.58 -9.76 -6.92
C LYS A 194 24.96 -10.51 -8.10
N LYS A 195 25.19 -11.83 -8.18
CA LYS A 195 24.56 -12.71 -9.16
C LYS A 195 23.14 -13.08 -8.74
N THR A 196 22.19 -13.06 -9.66
CA THR A 196 20.80 -13.48 -9.50
C THR A 196 20.52 -14.74 -10.33
N LYS A 197 19.32 -15.30 -10.25
CA LYS A 197 18.92 -16.46 -11.05
C LYS A 197 18.94 -16.20 -12.57
N THR A 198 18.79 -14.94 -12.99
CA THR A 198 18.64 -14.53 -14.40
C THR A 198 19.79 -13.68 -14.93
N GLY A 199 20.89 -13.57 -14.22
CA GLY A 199 22.04 -12.74 -14.58
C GLY A 199 22.61 -11.97 -13.41
N TYR A 200 23.40 -10.93 -13.67
CA TYR A 200 23.89 -10.04 -12.64
C TYR A 200 22.84 -9.00 -12.25
N SER A 201 22.78 -8.67 -10.96
CA SER A 201 21.86 -7.64 -10.45
C SER A 201 22.20 -6.27 -11.02
N THR A 202 21.16 -5.58 -11.47
CA THR A 202 21.20 -4.18 -11.87
C THR A 202 20.34 -3.30 -10.94
N ASP A 203 20.20 -3.70 -9.67
CA ASP A 203 19.46 -2.92 -8.67
C ASP A 203 20.12 -1.57 -8.38
N SER A 204 19.40 -0.70 -7.68
CA SER A 204 19.88 0.66 -7.40
C SER A 204 21.22 0.65 -6.67
N SER A 205 21.41 -0.26 -5.71
CA SER A 205 22.64 -0.32 -4.92
C SER A 205 23.87 -0.73 -5.73
N VAL A 206 23.71 -1.54 -6.77
CA VAL A 206 24.77 -1.91 -7.70
C VAL A 206 25.07 -0.75 -8.65
N LEU A 207 24.03 -0.14 -9.24
CA LEU A 207 24.20 0.97 -10.17
C LEU A 207 24.79 2.20 -9.48
N GLU A 208 24.40 2.53 -8.26
CA GLU A 208 24.96 3.64 -7.48
C GLU A 208 26.46 3.46 -7.18
N LYS A 209 26.91 2.23 -6.98
CA LYS A 209 28.35 1.94 -6.82
C LYS A 209 29.09 2.14 -8.14
N LEU A 210 28.56 1.61 -9.23
CA LEU A 210 29.15 1.75 -10.56
C LEU A 210 29.13 3.19 -11.05
N ALA A 211 28.12 3.99 -10.70
CA ALA A 211 27.99 5.39 -11.08
C ALA A 211 29.13 6.28 -10.56
N LYS A 212 29.86 5.83 -9.55
CA LYS A 212 31.04 6.56 -9.03
C LYS A 212 32.24 6.53 -9.97
N GLU A 213 32.31 5.53 -10.84
CA GLU A 213 33.47 5.27 -11.70
C GLU A 213 33.10 5.24 -13.19
N TYR A 214 31.83 4.94 -13.51
CA TYR A 214 31.35 4.73 -14.88
C TYR A 214 30.20 5.66 -15.23
N GLU A 215 30.43 6.57 -16.18
CA GLU A 215 29.43 7.56 -16.63
C GLU A 215 28.14 6.89 -17.13
N VAL A 216 28.25 5.77 -17.85
CA VAL A 216 27.07 5.03 -18.32
C VAL A 216 26.16 4.59 -17.18
N ALA A 217 26.71 4.18 -16.05
CA ALA A 217 25.94 3.77 -14.87
C ALA A 217 25.28 4.97 -14.15
N GLU A 218 25.94 6.13 -14.13
CA GLU A 218 25.38 7.39 -13.64
C GLU A 218 24.15 7.78 -14.48
N LYS A 219 24.30 7.80 -15.82
CA LYS A 219 23.20 8.14 -16.74
C LYS A 219 22.00 7.20 -16.59
N ILE A 220 22.27 5.89 -16.46
CA ILE A 220 21.21 4.88 -16.24
C ILE A 220 20.52 5.10 -14.89
N THR A 221 21.24 5.44 -13.85
CA THR A 221 20.66 5.74 -12.53
C THR A 221 19.74 6.96 -12.60
N ARG A 222 20.15 8.03 -13.27
CA ARG A 222 19.31 9.21 -13.52
C ARG A 222 18.07 8.88 -14.37
N TYR A 223 18.25 8.14 -15.45
CA TYR A 223 17.15 7.66 -16.29
C TYR A 223 16.10 6.93 -15.48
N ARG A 224 16.51 5.95 -14.66
CA ARG A 224 15.59 5.20 -13.79
C ARG A 224 14.87 6.08 -12.77
N GLY A 225 15.56 7.08 -12.23
CA GLY A 225 14.96 8.07 -11.33
C GLY A 225 13.80 8.81 -12.00
N PHE A 226 14.03 9.39 -13.18
CA PHE A 226 13.00 10.11 -13.94
C PHE A 226 11.89 9.16 -14.42
N ALA A 227 12.22 7.98 -14.92
CA ALA A 227 11.24 7.00 -15.37
C ALA A 227 10.31 6.54 -14.22
N LYS A 228 10.85 6.33 -13.02
CA LYS A 228 10.07 6.00 -11.83
C LYS A 228 9.16 7.16 -11.41
N LEU A 229 9.69 8.39 -11.35
CA LEU A 229 8.91 9.57 -11.00
C LEU A 229 7.76 9.78 -12.00
N LEU A 230 8.05 9.64 -13.28
CA LEU A 230 7.05 9.79 -14.35
C LEU A 230 5.95 8.74 -14.24
N SER A 231 6.30 7.45 -14.11
CA SER A 231 5.33 6.35 -14.09
C SER A 231 4.54 6.28 -12.78
N THR A 232 5.23 6.41 -11.64
CA THR A 232 4.64 6.17 -10.32
C THR A 232 3.83 7.35 -9.80
N TYR A 233 4.24 8.57 -10.13
CA TYR A 233 3.61 9.78 -9.60
C TYR A 233 2.94 10.62 -10.68
N VAL A 234 3.69 11.06 -11.67
CA VAL A 234 3.18 12.03 -12.65
C VAL A 234 2.03 11.46 -13.49
N HIS A 235 2.12 10.21 -13.92
CA HIS A 235 1.06 9.54 -14.68
C HIS A 235 -0.02 8.89 -13.79
N ALA A 236 0.33 8.47 -12.58
CA ALA A 236 -0.58 7.71 -11.74
C ALA A 236 -1.49 8.63 -10.92
N LEU A 237 -0.95 9.67 -10.27
CA LEU A 237 -1.71 10.52 -9.37
C LEU A 237 -2.94 11.19 -10.02
N PRO A 238 -2.88 11.75 -11.25
CA PRO A 238 -4.07 12.34 -11.87
C PRO A 238 -5.22 11.36 -12.07
N LYS A 239 -4.92 10.08 -12.25
CA LYS A 239 -5.94 9.03 -12.45
C LYS A 239 -6.68 8.64 -11.16
N LEU A 240 -6.11 9.00 -10.01
CA LEU A 240 -6.68 8.72 -8.69
C LEU A 240 -7.56 9.87 -8.19
N VAL A 241 -7.61 10.99 -8.91
CA VAL A 241 -8.44 12.13 -8.53
C VAL A 241 -9.92 11.77 -8.67
N SER A 242 -10.65 11.84 -7.56
CA SER A 242 -12.09 11.64 -7.55
C SER A 242 -12.81 12.72 -8.38
N LEU A 243 -13.72 12.30 -9.23
CA LEU A 243 -14.52 13.22 -10.05
C LEU A 243 -15.44 14.12 -9.19
N GLN A 244 -15.85 13.65 -8.03
CA GLN A 244 -16.74 14.38 -7.12
C GLN A 244 -15.99 15.39 -6.25
N SER A 245 -15.00 14.96 -5.49
CA SER A 245 -14.27 15.81 -4.54
C SER A 245 -13.15 16.61 -5.18
N LYS A 246 -12.69 16.25 -6.39
CA LYS A 246 -11.48 16.78 -7.05
C LYS A 246 -10.20 16.59 -6.23
N LYS A 247 -10.20 15.58 -5.36
CA LYS A 247 -9.08 15.22 -4.48
C LYS A 247 -8.72 13.75 -4.65
N ILE A 248 -7.54 13.38 -4.19
CA ILE A 248 -7.12 11.99 -4.02
C ILE A 248 -7.46 11.56 -2.60
N HIS A 249 -8.14 10.44 -2.47
CA HIS A 249 -8.43 9.76 -1.22
C HIS A 249 -7.58 8.49 -1.16
N THR A 250 -6.91 8.27 -0.02
CA THR A 250 -5.98 7.13 0.20
C THR A 250 -6.66 5.99 0.92
#